data_b2dbcba902f94dc9c8c855a15cdca829
#
_entry.id   b2dbcba902f94dc9c8c855a15cdca829
#
_cell.length_a   1.000
_cell.length_b   1.000
_cell.length_c   1.000
_cell.angle_alpha   90.00
_cell.angle_beta   90.00
_cell.angle_gamma   90.00
#
_symmetry.space_group_name_H-M   'P 1'
#
loop_
_entity.id
_entity.type
_entity.pdbx_description
1 polymer ?
#
loop_
_entity_poly.entity_id
_entity_poly.type
_entity_poly.pdbx_seq_one_letter_code
_entity_poly.pdbx_strand_id
1 'polypeptide(L)'
;MKNSALVVVDMQYDFIDGSLACQNADNAVKETLKYIDSQTKGQGGEDHEILDTFPILFVRDHHPADHSSFKEQGGIWPSHCVAGTRGGEIHEALLPYVNEELTFDKGCDRTVEQYSGFEGMNSAGQSLGEILELLDTTDVYVCGIAT
;
A
#
# COMPACT_ATOMS: atom_id res chain seq x y z
N MET A 1 -1.53 -24.77 10.29
CA MET A 1 -2.02 -23.45 10.74
C MET A 1 -1.99 -22.49 9.55
N LYS A 2 -3.04 -21.72 9.35
CA LYS A 2 -3.08 -20.74 8.26
C LYS A 2 -2.32 -19.49 8.66
N ASN A 3 -1.35 -19.10 7.86
CA ASN A 3 -0.63 -17.84 8.02
C ASN A 3 -1.21 -16.83 7.02
N SER A 4 -2.06 -15.94 7.52
CA SER A 4 -2.73 -14.94 6.70
C SER A 4 -2.00 -13.61 6.76
N ALA A 5 -2.02 -12.89 5.63
CA ALA A 5 -1.50 -11.52 5.55
C ALA A 5 -2.52 -10.63 4.82
N LEU A 6 -2.55 -9.37 5.18
CA LEU A 6 -3.33 -8.35 4.49
C LEU A 6 -2.41 -7.49 3.64
N VAL A 7 -2.75 -7.31 2.38
CA VAL A 7 -2.08 -6.37 1.47
C VAL A 7 -3.00 -5.20 1.20
N VAL A 8 -2.59 -4.00 1.57
CA VAL A 8 -3.32 -2.74 1.39
C VAL A 8 -2.70 -1.99 0.22
N VAL A 9 -3.49 -1.76 -0.83
CA VAL A 9 -3.02 -1.24 -2.12
C VAL A 9 -3.46 0.22 -2.31
N ASP A 10 -2.49 1.09 -2.57
CA ASP A 10 -2.66 2.47 -3.06
C ASP A 10 -3.60 3.34 -2.22
N MET A 11 -3.60 3.18 -0.91
CA MET A 11 -4.37 4.01 0.03
C MET A 11 -3.70 5.37 0.26
N GLN A 12 -3.43 6.08 -0.82
CA GLN A 12 -2.73 7.36 -0.88
C GLN A 12 -3.69 8.49 -1.23
N TYR A 13 -3.38 9.70 -0.80
CA TYR A 13 -4.29 10.84 -0.93
C TYR A 13 -4.66 11.19 -2.37
N ASP A 14 -3.75 11.05 -3.35
CA ASP A 14 -4.12 11.32 -4.75
C ASP A 14 -5.19 10.38 -5.29
N PHE A 15 -5.26 9.15 -4.78
CA PHE A 15 -6.34 8.21 -5.12
C PHE A 15 -7.59 8.37 -4.26
N ILE A 16 -7.51 9.11 -3.17
CA ILE A 16 -8.63 9.33 -2.24
C ILE A 16 -9.34 10.64 -2.53
N ASP A 17 -8.60 11.76 -2.52
CA ASP A 17 -9.15 13.10 -2.68
C ASP A 17 -8.34 14.00 -3.64
N GLY A 18 -7.34 13.45 -4.31
CA GLY A 18 -6.41 14.19 -5.15
C GLY A 18 -6.63 14.03 -6.66
N SER A 19 -5.54 14.05 -7.41
CA SER A 19 -5.56 14.11 -8.89
C SER A 19 -6.18 12.89 -9.59
N LEU A 20 -6.19 11.74 -8.93
CA LEU A 20 -6.79 10.49 -9.41
C LEU A 20 -7.84 9.94 -8.42
N ALA A 21 -8.59 10.81 -7.77
CA ALA A 21 -9.58 10.43 -6.78
C ALA A 21 -10.56 9.37 -7.30
N CYS A 22 -10.66 8.26 -6.56
CA CYS A 22 -11.54 7.16 -6.88
C CYS A 22 -12.89 7.31 -6.14
N GLN A 23 -13.96 6.80 -6.76
CA GLN A 23 -15.28 6.79 -6.11
C GLN A 23 -15.25 5.93 -4.85
N ASN A 24 -15.93 6.39 -3.80
CA ASN A 24 -16.05 5.69 -2.52
C ASN A 24 -14.72 5.41 -1.81
N ALA A 25 -13.66 6.15 -2.13
CA ALA A 25 -12.36 5.96 -1.51
C ALA A 25 -12.39 6.12 0.03
N ASP A 26 -13.14 7.10 0.54
CA ASP A 26 -13.33 7.28 1.99
C ASP A 26 -13.95 6.05 2.65
N ASN A 27 -14.92 5.43 1.98
CA ASN A 27 -15.53 4.19 2.47
C ASN A 27 -14.54 3.03 2.44
N ALA A 28 -13.70 2.94 1.42
CA ALA A 28 -12.65 1.92 1.35
C ALA A 28 -11.67 2.04 2.53
N VAL A 29 -11.30 3.25 2.91
CA VAL A 29 -10.47 3.50 4.10
C VAL A 29 -11.18 2.99 5.37
N LYS A 30 -12.45 3.36 5.55
CA LYS A 30 -13.25 2.94 6.71
C LYS A 30 -13.39 1.42 6.81
N GLU A 31 -13.69 0.77 5.71
CA GLU A 31 -13.87 -0.69 5.68
C GLU A 31 -12.53 -1.41 5.91
N THR A 32 -11.43 -0.87 5.39
CA THR A 32 -10.08 -1.40 5.69
C THR A 32 -9.79 -1.34 7.18
N LEU A 33 -10.06 -0.20 7.83
CA LEU A 33 -9.87 -0.06 9.28
C LEU A 33 -10.73 -1.03 10.08
N LYS A 34 -12.00 -1.20 9.70
CA LYS A 34 -12.89 -2.19 10.34
C LYS A 34 -12.34 -3.61 10.19
N TYR A 35 -11.85 -3.95 9.02
CA TYR A 35 -11.26 -5.27 8.77
C TYR A 35 -10.03 -5.50 9.65
N ILE A 36 -9.11 -4.55 9.70
CA ILE A 36 -7.93 -4.60 10.57
C ILE A 36 -8.38 -4.78 12.04
N ASP A 37 -9.31 -3.97 12.50
CA ASP A 37 -9.87 -4.05 13.84
C ASP A 37 -10.45 -5.43 14.14
N SER A 38 -11.19 -6.01 13.19
CA SER A 38 -11.81 -7.33 13.36
C SER A 38 -10.77 -8.45 13.53
N GLN A 39 -9.64 -8.33 12.86
CA GLN A 39 -8.54 -9.31 12.95
C GLN A 39 -7.71 -9.14 14.23
N THR A 40 -7.63 -7.92 14.76
CA THR A 40 -6.77 -7.59 15.90
C THR A 40 -7.48 -7.68 17.25
N LYS A 41 -8.77 -7.36 17.35
CA LYS A 41 -9.53 -7.35 18.61
C LYS A 41 -9.89 -8.73 19.15
N GLY A 42 -9.79 -9.78 18.35
CA GLY A 42 -10.13 -11.15 18.76
C GLY A 42 -9.05 -11.88 19.57
N GLN A 43 -7.87 -11.30 19.75
CA GLN A 43 -6.72 -12.02 20.28
C GLN A 43 -6.16 -11.53 21.63
N GLY A 44 -6.85 -10.63 22.32
CA GLY A 44 -6.61 -10.32 23.74
C GLY A 44 -5.15 -10.16 24.19
N GLY A 45 -4.30 -9.56 23.38
CA GLY A 45 -2.89 -9.30 23.67
C GLY A 45 -2.51 -7.83 23.54
N GLU A 46 -1.34 -7.45 24.04
CA GLU A 46 -0.80 -6.10 23.88
C GLU A 46 -0.53 -5.80 22.40
N ASP A 47 -0.66 -4.53 21.99
CA ASP A 47 -0.67 -4.05 20.60
C ASP A 47 0.48 -4.52 19.70
N HIS A 48 1.63 -4.88 20.27
CA HIS A 48 2.80 -5.34 19.53
C HIS A 48 2.73 -6.79 19.04
N GLU A 49 2.10 -7.69 19.80
CA GLU A 49 1.99 -9.11 19.42
C GLU A 49 1.00 -9.36 18.30
N ILE A 50 0.03 -8.44 18.12
CA ILE A 50 -1.02 -8.55 17.11
C ILE A 50 -0.47 -8.30 15.70
N LEU A 51 0.42 -7.31 15.54
CA LEU A 51 1.06 -7.02 14.26
C LEU A 51 1.98 -8.14 13.79
N ASP A 52 2.58 -8.88 14.72
CA ASP A 52 3.41 -10.04 14.40
C ASP A 52 2.59 -11.27 13.98
N THR A 53 1.32 -11.37 14.43
CA THR A 53 0.45 -12.51 14.11
C THR A 53 -0.41 -12.31 12.86
N PHE A 54 -0.64 -11.05 12.46
CA PHE A 54 -1.39 -10.70 11.25
C PHE A 54 -0.67 -9.57 10.49
N PRO A 55 0.32 -9.91 9.67
CA PRO A 55 1.10 -8.91 8.94
C PRO A 55 0.23 -8.07 8.01
N ILE A 56 0.46 -6.76 8.03
CA ILE A 56 -0.19 -5.79 7.15
C ILE A 56 0.89 -5.20 6.26
N LEU A 57 0.80 -5.52 4.96
CA LEU A 57 1.74 -5.06 3.94
C LEU A 57 1.08 -3.95 3.13
N PHE A 58 1.82 -2.87 2.88
CA PHE A 58 1.34 -1.74 2.09
C PHE A 58 2.04 -1.70 0.74
N VAL A 59 1.26 -1.44 -0.31
CA VAL A 59 1.78 -1.16 -1.66
C VAL A 59 1.41 0.27 -1.99
N ARG A 60 2.35 1.05 -2.49
CA ARG A 60 2.12 2.44 -2.88
C ARG A 60 2.89 2.83 -4.13
N ASP A 61 2.32 3.75 -4.90
CA ASP A 61 3.04 4.47 -5.93
C ASP A 61 4.02 5.45 -5.28
N HIS A 62 5.24 5.48 -5.78
CA HIS A 62 6.29 6.35 -5.25
C HIS A 62 7.05 6.96 -6.42
N HIS A 63 6.36 7.85 -7.15
CA HIS A 63 6.86 8.39 -8.42
C HIS A 63 7.81 9.58 -8.21
N PRO A 64 8.85 9.69 -9.05
CA PRO A 64 9.55 10.97 -9.20
C PRO A 64 8.61 11.99 -9.88
N ALA A 65 8.89 13.28 -9.69
CA ALA A 65 8.05 14.35 -10.22
C ALA A 65 7.95 14.37 -11.75
N ASP A 66 8.93 13.80 -12.44
CA ASP A 66 9.03 13.73 -13.91
C ASP A 66 8.80 12.31 -14.46
N HIS A 67 8.00 11.50 -13.78
CA HIS A 67 7.70 10.13 -14.23
C HIS A 67 7.08 10.13 -15.63
N SER A 68 7.53 9.21 -16.49
CA SER A 68 7.13 9.14 -17.90
C SER A 68 5.64 8.88 -18.13
N SER A 69 4.93 8.33 -17.14
CA SER A 69 3.48 8.11 -17.22
C SER A 69 2.65 9.39 -17.11
N PHE A 70 3.25 10.50 -16.69
CA PHE A 70 2.54 11.75 -16.49
C PHE A 70 2.33 12.51 -17.81
N LYS A 71 1.17 13.16 -17.94
CA LYS A 71 0.81 13.93 -19.14
C LYS A 71 1.86 14.98 -19.53
N GLU A 72 2.49 15.61 -18.54
CA GLU A 72 3.56 16.59 -18.76
C GLU A 72 4.80 15.98 -19.42
N GLN A 73 4.98 14.67 -19.28
CA GLN A 73 6.07 13.92 -19.88
C GLN A 73 5.63 13.11 -21.12
N GLY A 74 4.42 13.34 -21.62
CA GLY A 74 3.86 12.62 -22.76
C GLY A 74 3.11 11.34 -22.42
N GLY A 75 2.87 11.07 -21.13
CA GLY A 75 2.09 9.94 -20.65
C GLY A 75 0.59 10.20 -20.63
N ILE A 76 -0.16 9.26 -20.07
CA ILE A 76 -1.63 9.29 -20.06
C ILE A 76 -2.24 9.77 -18.74
N TRP A 77 -1.46 9.80 -17.67
CA TRP A 77 -1.97 10.11 -16.32
C TRP A 77 -1.65 11.54 -15.88
N PRO A 78 -2.52 12.20 -15.11
CA PRO A 78 -2.10 13.40 -14.41
C PRO A 78 -0.99 13.07 -13.42
N SER A 79 -0.18 14.05 -13.06
CA SER A 79 0.82 13.89 -12.00
C SER A 79 0.14 13.41 -10.71
N HIS A 80 0.63 12.33 -10.13
CA HIS A 80 0.06 11.72 -8.93
C HIS A 80 1.12 10.95 -8.13
N CYS A 81 0.86 10.81 -6.84
CA CYS A 81 1.68 10.02 -5.92
C CYS A 81 3.18 10.33 -6.03
N VAL A 82 3.50 11.60 -6.19
CA VAL A 82 4.89 12.06 -6.25
C VAL A 82 5.52 11.94 -4.86
N ALA A 83 6.68 11.30 -4.80
CA ALA A 83 7.44 11.13 -3.57
C ALA A 83 7.68 12.47 -2.86
N GLY A 84 7.44 12.50 -1.55
CA GLY A 84 7.61 13.69 -0.73
C GLY A 84 6.46 14.70 -0.79
N THR A 85 5.39 14.41 -1.55
CA THR A 85 4.18 15.26 -1.58
C THR A 85 3.06 14.62 -0.76
N ARG A 86 2.07 15.44 -0.35
CA ARG A 86 0.88 14.94 0.34
C ARG A 86 0.15 13.88 -0.51
N GLY A 87 0.04 14.10 -1.80
CA GLY A 87 -0.63 13.16 -2.71
C GLY A 87 -0.04 11.76 -2.70
N GLY A 88 1.26 11.65 -2.47
CA GLY A 88 1.97 10.37 -2.36
C GLY A 88 1.90 9.71 -0.98
N GLU A 89 1.40 10.41 0.04
CA GLU A 89 1.33 9.88 1.40
C GLU A 89 0.17 8.90 1.58
N ILE A 90 0.41 7.87 2.41
CA ILE A 90 -0.65 6.96 2.85
C ILE A 90 -1.59 7.72 3.79
N HIS A 91 -2.89 7.44 3.68
CA HIS A 91 -3.91 8.08 4.52
C HIS A 91 -3.56 7.98 6.01
N GLU A 92 -3.71 9.10 6.72
CA GLU A 92 -3.29 9.22 8.13
C GLU A 92 -3.90 8.18 9.07
N ALA A 93 -5.14 7.77 8.82
CA ALA A 93 -5.83 6.76 9.64
C ALA A 93 -5.16 5.38 9.57
N LEU A 94 -4.40 5.10 8.52
CA LEU A 94 -3.70 3.84 8.31
C LEU A 94 -2.22 3.88 8.77
N LEU A 95 -1.68 5.07 9.03
CA LEU A 95 -0.27 5.23 9.45
C LEU A 95 0.13 4.41 10.68
N PRO A 96 -0.74 4.22 11.70
CA PRO A 96 -0.39 3.39 12.85
C PRO A 96 -0.05 1.94 12.50
N TYR A 97 -0.49 1.46 11.34
CA TYR A 97 -0.29 0.08 10.88
C TYR A 97 0.84 -0.06 9.87
N VAL A 98 1.45 1.04 9.45
CA VAL A 98 2.52 1.05 8.45
C VAL A 98 3.85 0.66 9.09
N ASN A 99 4.51 -0.35 8.48
CA ASN A 99 5.87 -0.76 8.80
C ASN A 99 6.71 -0.62 7.52
N GLU A 100 7.82 0.09 7.58
CA GLU A 100 8.68 0.33 6.42
C GLU A 100 9.20 -0.95 5.75
N GLU A 101 9.53 -1.96 6.55
CA GLU A 101 10.00 -3.26 6.04
C GLU A 101 8.88 -4.01 5.28
N LEU A 102 7.63 -3.68 5.56
CA LEU A 102 6.43 -4.25 4.95
C LEU A 102 5.72 -3.26 4.01
N THR A 103 6.43 -2.23 3.56
CA THR A 103 5.92 -1.23 2.61
C THR A 103 6.70 -1.34 1.31
N PHE A 104 5.97 -1.52 0.21
CA PHE A 104 6.52 -1.79 -1.12
C PHE A 104 6.21 -0.65 -2.06
N ASP A 105 7.25 0.00 -2.56
CA ASP A 105 7.15 1.14 -3.46
C ASP A 105 7.26 0.69 -4.91
N LYS A 106 6.30 1.10 -5.74
CA LYS A 106 6.30 0.86 -7.18
C LYS A 106 6.37 2.17 -7.96
N GLY A 107 6.81 2.08 -9.21
CA GLY A 107 6.90 3.26 -10.09
C GLY A 107 7.97 4.26 -9.69
N CYS A 108 9.04 3.81 -9.02
CA CYS A 108 10.13 4.67 -8.56
C CYS A 108 11.08 5.08 -9.69
N ASP A 109 11.20 4.27 -10.74
CA ASP A 109 12.02 4.59 -11.90
C ASP A 109 11.23 5.51 -12.85
N ARG A 110 11.82 6.64 -13.22
CA ARG A 110 11.21 7.65 -14.08
C ARG A 110 10.66 7.08 -15.40
N THR A 111 11.28 6.06 -15.95
CA THR A 111 10.97 5.52 -17.27
C THR A 111 10.20 4.20 -17.26
N VAL A 112 9.91 3.65 -16.08
CA VAL A 112 9.28 2.34 -15.94
C VAL A 112 7.91 2.47 -15.28
N GLU A 113 6.87 2.04 -16.00
CA GLU A 113 5.51 1.92 -15.45
C GLU A 113 5.36 0.61 -14.70
N GLN A 114 4.84 0.66 -13.49
CA GLN A 114 4.56 -0.51 -12.65
C GLN A 114 3.15 -0.41 -12.08
N TYR A 115 2.30 -1.37 -12.37
CA TYR A 115 0.93 -1.41 -11.86
C TYR A 115 0.75 -2.40 -10.72
N SER A 116 1.43 -3.52 -10.77
CA SER A 116 1.31 -4.57 -9.76
C SER A 116 2.17 -4.30 -8.52
N GLY A 117 1.60 -4.55 -7.34
CA GLY A 117 2.36 -4.52 -6.09
C GLY A 117 3.55 -5.50 -6.07
N PHE A 118 3.47 -6.58 -6.85
CA PHE A 118 4.58 -7.54 -6.97
C PHE A 118 5.79 -7.01 -7.72
N GLU A 119 5.66 -5.88 -8.40
CA GLU A 119 6.77 -5.17 -9.06
C GLU A 119 7.46 -4.18 -8.10
N GLY A 120 6.84 -3.89 -6.95
CA GLY A 120 7.39 -2.99 -5.94
C GLY A 120 8.43 -3.64 -5.05
N MET A 121 9.20 -2.80 -4.37
CA MET A 121 10.23 -3.24 -3.43
C MET A 121 10.16 -2.43 -2.14
N ASN A 122 10.54 -3.09 -1.03
CA ASN A 122 10.70 -2.39 0.25
C ASN A 122 12.06 -1.66 0.31
N SER A 123 12.36 -1.01 1.43
CA SER A 123 13.60 -0.26 1.64
C SER A 123 14.86 -1.15 1.61
N ALA A 124 14.72 -2.44 1.84
CA ALA A 124 15.83 -3.41 1.77
C ALA A 124 16.00 -4.05 0.38
N GLY A 125 15.20 -3.63 -0.62
CA GLY A 125 15.24 -4.18 -1.97
C GLY A 125 14.58 -5.54 -2.12
N GLN A 126 13.70 -5.92 -1.18
CA GLN A 126 12.93 -7.17 -1.24
C GLN A 126 11.56 -6.92 -1.87
N SER A 127 11.12 -7.86 -2.71
CA SER A 127 9.80 -7.80 -3.33
C SER A 127 8.69 -8.24 -2.38
N LEU A 128 7.45 -7.88 -2.70
CA LEU A 128 6.27 -8.34 -1.98
C LEU A 128 6.22 -9.89 -1.92
N GLY A 129 6.50 -10.55 -3.03
CA GLY A 129 6.52 -12.01 -3.10
C GLY A 129 7.56 -12.64 -2.16
N GLU A 130 8.78 -12.11 -2.15
CA GLU A 130 9.84 -12.56 -1.25
C GLU A 130 9.45 -12.45 0.22
N ILE A 131 8.84 -11.34 0.61
CA ILE A 131 8.40 -11.15 2.01
C ILE A 131 7.24 -12.10 2.36
N LEU A 132 6.28 -12.30 1.47
CA LEU A 132 5.20 -13.26 1.70
C LEU A 132 5.72 -14.69 1.88
N GLU A 133 6.75 -15.07 1.12
CA GLU A 133 7.43 -16.37 1.29
C GLU A 133 8.17 -16.45 2.63
N LEU A 134 8.90 -15.42 3.00
CA LEU A 134 9.61 -15.37 4.30
C LEU A 134 8.66 -15.45 5.50
N LEU A 135 7.43 -14.96 5.36
CA LEU A 135 6.39 -15.03 6.38
C LEU A 135 5.62 -16.38 6.36
N ASP A 136 6.00 -17.31 5.48
CA ASP A 136 5.27 -18.57 5.27
C ASP A 136 3.77 -18.34 5.04
N THR A 137 3.43 -17.29 4.29
CA THR A 137 2.04 -16.87 4.06
C THR A 137 1.30 -17.89 3.22
N THR A 138 0.16 -18.37 3.70
CA THR A 138 -0.72 -19.30 2.99
C THR A 138 -1.95 -18.64 2.39
N ASP A 139 -2.41 -17.57 3.01
CA ASP A 139 -3.62 -16.85 2.58
C ASP A 139 -3.34 -15.35 2.55
N VAL A 140 -3.58 -14.73 1.39
CA VAL A 140 -3.40 -13.30 1.19
C VAL A 140 -4.76 -12.65 0.98
N TYR A 141 -5.09 -11.69 1.84
CA TYR A 141 -6.25 -10.83 1.68
C TYR A 141 -5.80 -9.51 1.09
N VAL A 142 -6.52 -9.02 0.10
CA VAL A 142 -6.17 -7.77 -0.61
C VAL A 142 -7.30 -6.77 -0.48
N CYS A 143 -6.97 -5.56 -0.10
CA CYS A 143 -7.90 -4.43 -0.09
C CYS A 143 -7.20 -3.18 -0.62
N GLY A 144 -7.96 -2.13 -0.82
CA GLY A 144 -7.43 -0.86 -1.28
C GLY A 144 -8.23 -0.26 -2.41
N ILE A 145 -7.59 0.66 -3.12
CA ILE A 145 -8.17 1.41 -4.24
C ILE A 145 -7.21 1.42 -5.43
N ALA A 146 -7.70 1.83 -6.59
CA ALA A 146 -6.91 1.87 -7.84
C ALA A 146 -6.30 0.51 -8.23
N THR A 147 -6.91 -0.58 -7.77
CA THR A 147 -6.45 -1.94 -8.04
C THR A 147 -6.83 -2.44 -9.43
#